data_fac5b51b1e1aa4425c6feceb6fa9bf4f
#
_entry.id   fac5b51b1e1aa4425c6feceb6fa9bf4f
#
_cell.length_a   1.000
_cell.length_b   1.000
_cell.length_c   1.000
_cell.angle_alpha   90.00
_cell.angle_beta   90.00
_cell.angle_gamma   90.00
#
_symmetry.space_group_name_H-M   'P 1'
#
loop_
_entity.id
_entity.type
_entity.pdbx_description
1 polymer ?
#
loop_
_entity_poly.entity_id
_entity_poly.type
_entity_poly.pdbx_seq_one_letter_code
_entity_poly.pdbx_strand_id
1 'polypeptide(L)'
;MKNIRYYLYTEYIKKVKKIILYLLLGSIFYSQTVNSKEIKVFEFTQEELKNLKVHSFKKKTTYTLGSNENGNYLKAEANAQASGLGTEKKINLNETPFINITWKVEKDLSGINEKSKKGHDYAARIFVIKELGKLPWQKRIMNYVYSSNEPIGDHWRSPFTKQSYDYVLSTTKEANNEWISVRANVKDHFKKYHDIEVEEVDGVAIMTDTDNSKLHAIAYYQNIFFSSE
;
A
#
# COMPACT_ATOMS: atom_id res chain seq x y z
N MET A 1 -33.87 48.49 -47.98
CA MET A 1 -33.90 47.96 -46.58
C MET A 1 -33.58 46.46 -46.47
N LYS A 2 -33.76 45.60 -47.43
CA LYS A 2 -33.41 44.15 -47.33
C LYS A 2 -31.93 43.88 -47.29
N ASN A 3 -31.05 44.64 -47.98
CA ASN A 3 -29.60 44.37 -48.02
C ASN A 3 -28.85 44.70 -46.73
N ILE A 4 -29.31 45.65 -45.91
CA ILE A 4 -28.66 46.02 -44.65
C ILE A 4 -28.90 44.93 -43.59
N ARG A 5 -30.09 44.33 -43.53
CA ARG A 5 -30.38 43.20 -42.62
C ARG A 5 -29.53 41.95 -42.93
N TYR A 6 -29.32 41.67 -44.19
CA TYR A 6 -28.52 40.51 -44.63
C TYR A 6 -27.04 40.71 -44.26
N TYR A 7 -26.51 41.93 -44.45
CA TYR A 7 -25.14 42.28 -44.08
C TYR A 7 -24.92 42.22 -42.56
N LEU A 8 -25.80 42.72 -41.75
CA LEU A 8 -25.74 42.68 -40.32
C LEU A 8 -25.83 41.22 -39.80
N TYR A 9 -26.65 40.40 -40.39
CA TYR A 9 -26.78 38.98 -40.07
C TYR A 9 -25.50 38.18 -40.38
N THR A 10 -24.88 38.42 -41.51
CA THR A 10 -23.62 37.76 -41.91
C THR A 10 -22.44 38.17 -40.98
N GLU A 11 -22.36 39.42 -40.60
CA GLU A 11 -21.34 39.87 -39.63
C GLU A 11 -21.56 39.30 -38.22
N TYR A 12 -22.81 39.21 -37.79
CA TYR A 12 -23.18 38.54 -36.54
C TYR A 12 -22.75 37.06 -36.54
N ILE A 13 -23.05 36.31 -37.58
CA ILE A 13 -22.64 34.90 -37.71
C ILE A 13 -21.13 34.73 -37.75
N LYS A 14 -20.37 35.63 -38.39
CA LYS A 14 -18.89 35.62 -38.35
C LYS A 14 -18.36 35.83 -36.95
N LYS A 15 -18.93 36.80 -36.17
CA LYS A 15 -18.56 37.03 -34.77
C LYS A 15 -18.85 35.83 -33.90
N VAL A 16 -20.02 35.21 -34.04
CA VAL A 16 -20.41 34.02 -33.26
C VAL A 16 -19.50 32.84 -33.57
N LYS A 17 -19.20 32.59 -34.86
CA LYS A 17 -18.23 31.53 -35.24
C LYS A 17 -16.83 31.77 -34.67
N LYS A 18 -16.39 33.03 -34.64
CA LYS A 18 -15.08 33.40 -34.07
C LYS A 18 -15.04 33.16 -32.55
N ILE A 19 -16.14 33.50 -31.85
CA ILE A 19 -16.26 33.24 -30.41
C ILE A 19 -16.30 31.74 -30.12
N ILE A 20 -17.03 30.95 -30.89
CA ILE A 20 -17.07 29.47 -30.75
C ILE A 20 -15.69 28.87 -31.04
N LEU A 21 -14.96 29.38 -32.03
CA LEU A 21 -13.60 28.93 -32.33
C LEU A 21 -12.64 29.25 -31.18
N TYR A 22 -12.76 30.42 -30.55
CA TYR A 22 -11.93 30.76 -29.36
C TYR A 22 -12.32 29.90 -28.13
N LEU A 23 -13.61 29.58 -27.96
CA LEU A 23 -14.06 28.66 -26.91
C LEU A 23 -13.59 27.22 -27.15
N LEU A 24 -13.53 26.76 -28.40
CA LEU A 24 -12.98 25.46 -28.76
C LEU A 24 -11.46 25.40 -28.67
N LEU A 25 -10.75 26.50 -28.96
CA LEU A 25 -9.29 26.58 -28.78
C LEU A 25 -8.88 26.83 -27.31
N GLY A 26 -9.74 27.42 -26.49
CA GLY A 26 -9.53 27.59 -25.05
C GLY A 26 -9.78 26.32 -24.23
N SER A 27 -10.40 25.30 -24.81
CA SER A 27 -10.61 24.00 -24.20
C SER A 27 -9.52 22.96 -24.57
N ILE A 28 -8.35 23.39 -25.01
CA ILE A 28 -7.16 22.57 -24.88
C ILE A 28 -6.90 22.54 -23.38
N PHE A 29 -7.57 21.62 -22.71
CA PHE A 29 -7.18 21.18 -21.39
C PHE A 29 -5.71 20.85 -21.46
N TYR A 30 -4.91 21.69 -20.87
CA TYR A 30 -3.57 21.35 -20.44
C TYR A 30 -3.80 20.21 -19.45
N SER A 31 -3.91 18.99 -19.94
CA SER A 31 -3.72 17.80 -19.15
C SER A 31 -2.27 17.88 -18.71
N GLN A 32 -2.02 18.58 -17.60
CA GLN A 32 -0.81 18.40 -16.86
C GLN A 32 -0.86 16.91 -16.48
N THR A 33 -0.06 16.11 -17.17
CA THR A 33 0.34 14.82 -16.64
C THR A 33 1.04 15.15 -15.34
N VAL A 34 0.30 15.09 -14.23
CA VAL A 34 0.88 15.06 -12.89
C VAL A 34 1.72 13.80 -12.92
N ASN A 35 3.04 13.98 -13.02
CA ASN A 35 3.98 12.88 -13.01
C ASN A 35 4.02 12.43 -11.54
N SER A 36 3.16 11.47 -11.17
CA SER A 36 3.13 10.98 -9.81
C SER A 36 4.51 10.41 -9.47
N LYS A 37 5.10 10.91 -8.40
CA LYS A 37 6.37 10.40 -7.92
C LYS A 37 6.12 9.03 -7.29
N GLU A 38 6.83 8.01 -7.77
CA GLU A 38 6.75 6.67 -7.22
C GLU A 38 8.13 6.19 -6.74
N ILE A 39 8.13 5.50 -5.61
CA ILE A 39 9.33 4.87 -5.03
C ILE A 39 9.00 3.40 -4.78
N LYS A 40 9.45 2.52 -5.67
CA LYS A 40 9.30 1.08 -5.47
C LYS A 40 10.04 0.62 -4.21
N VAL A 41 9.39 -0.22 -3.42
CA VAL A 41 9.97 -0.80 -2.20
C VAL A 41 10.58 -2.15 -2.47
N PHE A 42 9.87 -3.01 -3.21
CA PHE A 42 10.32 -4.34 -3.59
C PHE A 42 10.14 -4.57 -5.09
N GLU A 43 11.14 -5.18 -5.72
CA GLU A 43 11.14 -5.58 -7.14
C GLU A 43 10.85 -7.08 -7.31
N PHE A 44 10.96 -7.85 -6.23
CA PHE A 44 10.82 -9.31 -6.18
C PHE A 44 11.65 -10.02 -7.25
N THR A 45 12.93 -9.68 -7.30
CA THR A 45 13.94 -10.34 -8.15
C THR A 45 14.81 -11.31 -7.32
N GLN A 46 15.49 -12.23 -7.99
CA GLN A 46 16.43 -13.15 -7.33
C GLN A 46 17.61 -12.40 -6.68
N GLU A 47 18.04 -11.32 -7.28
CA GLU A 47 19.13 -10.49 -6.75
C GLU A 47 18.67 -9.75 -5.50
N GLU A 48 17.49 -9.12 -5.56
CA GLU A 48 16.93 -8.41 -4.41
C GLU A 48 16.70 -9.37 -3.22
N LEU A 49 16.12 -10.54 -3.47
CA LEU A 49 15.80 -11.50 -2.40
C LEU A 49 17.04 -11.93 -1.58
N LYS A 50 18.23 -11.96 -2.22
CA LYS A 50 19.50 -12.26 -1.52
C LYS A 50 19.94 -11.13 -0.60
N ASN A 51 19.52 -9.89 -0.89
CA ASN A 51 19.92 -8.68 -0.18
C ASN A 51 18.90 -8.28 0.90
N LEU A 52 17.68 -8.84 0.89
CA LEU A 52 16.69 -8.56 1.91
C LEU A 52 17.13 -9.11 3.28
N LYS A 53 16.89 -8.34 4.31
CA LYS A 53 17.16 -8.76 5.70
C LYS A 53 16.08 -9.73 6.17
N VAL A 54 16.47 -10.94 6.49
CA VAL A 54 15.58 -11.96 7.07
C VAL A 54 15.55 -11.78 8.58
N HIS A 55 14.36 -11.55 9.13
CA HIS A 55 14.14 -11.57 10.59
C HIS A 55 13.26 -12.76 10.94
N SER A 56 13.82 -13.75 11.66
CA SER A 56 13.10 -14.96 12.07
C SER A 56 12.70 -14.87 13.54
N PHE A 57 11.39 -15.02 13.80
CA PHE A 57 10.83 -15.12 15.16
C PHE A 57 10.68 -16.58 15.56
N LYS A 58 10.24 -17.44 14.62
CA LYS A 58 10.09 -18.87 14.85
C LYS A 58 10.17 -19.62 13.53
N LYS A 59 11.26 -20.37 13.32
CA LYS A 59 11.54 -21.03 12.04
C LYS A 59 11.57 -19.98 10.91
N LYS A 60 11.41 -20.42 9.67
CA LYS A 60 11.41 -19.53 8.51
C LYS A 60 10.18 -19.80 7.64
N THR A 61 9.41 -18.77 7.34
CA THR A 61 8.41 -18.76 6.28
C THR A 61 9.08 -19.05 4.96
N THR A 62 8.47 -19.89 4.12
CA THR A 62 8.98 -20.20 2.78
C THR A 62 8.59 -19.06 1.83
N TYR A 63 9.61 -18.45 1.21
CA TYR A 63 9.43 -17.39 0.23
C TYR A 63 9.87 -17.89 -1.15
N THR A 64 9.01 -17.74 -2.16
CA THR A 64 9.25 -18.19 -3.53
C THR A 64 8.87 -17.09 -4.51
N LEU A 65 9.74 -16.79 -5.46
CA LEU A 65 9.48 -15.84 -6.52
C LEU A 65 8.61 -16.44 -7.62
N GLY A 66 7.75 -15.63 -8.19
CA GLY A 66 6.97 -15.94 -9.37
C GLY A 66 6.71 -14.68 -10.19
N SER A 67 6.03 -14.83 -11.32
CA SER A 67 5.63 -13.73 -12.18
C SER A 67 4.27 -13.99 -12.81
N ASN A 68 3.56 -12.91 -13.12
CA ASN A 68 2.33 -12.91 -13.89
C ASN A 68 2.34 -11.74 -14.89
N GLU A 69 1.25 -11.48 -15.57
CA GLU A 69 1.11 -10.36 -16.53
C GLU A 69 1.38 -8.98 -15.91
N ASN A 70 1.22 -8.82 -14.60
CA ASN A 70 1.43 -7.57 -13.87
C ASN A 70 2.85 -7.45 -13.26
N GLY A 71 3.74 -8.40 -13.53
CA GLY A 71 5.13 -8.41 -13.09
C GLY A 71 5.48 -9.49 -12.06
N ASN A 72 6.60 -9.29 -11.37
CA ASN A 72 7.07 -10.23 -10.36
C ASN A 72 6.24 -10.16 -9.09
N TYR A 73 6.12 -11.29 -8.41
CA TYR A 73 5.51 -11.40 -7.10
C TYR A 73 6.32 -12.31 -6.17
N LEU A 74 6.10 -12.18 -4.87
CA LEU A 74 6.61 -13.08 -3.86
C LEU A 74 5.47 -13.90 -3.28
N LYS A 75 5.52 -15.23 -3.41
CA LYS A 75 4.67 -16.17 -2.66
C LYS A 75 5.31 -16.40 -1.29
N ALA A 76 4.51 -16.31 -0.24
CA ALA A 76 4.89 -16.59 1.14
C ALA A 76 4.01 -17.73 1.70
N GLU A 77 4.62 -18.74 2.28
CA GLU A 77 3.94 -19.89 2.87
C GLU A 77 4.48 -20.15 4.28
N ALA A 78 3.60 -20.08 5.27
CA ALA A 78 3.91 -20.31 6.68
C ALA A 78 3.07 -21.44 7.26
N ASN A 79 3.70 -22.41 7.94
CA ASN A 79 3.05 -23.50 8.66
C ASN A 79 3.65 -23.60 10.06
N ALA A 80 3.00 -23.02 11.06
CA ALA A 80 3.51 -22.81 12.41
C ALA A 80 4.89 -22.11 12.42
N GLN A 81 5.07 -21.11 11.54
CA GLN A 81 6.33 -20.41 11.27
C GLN A 81 6.10 -18.90 11.29
N ALA A 82 7.18 -18.13 11.56
CA ALA A 82 7.17 -16.69 11.54
C ALA A 82 8.53 -16.14 11.15
N SER A 83 8.64 -15.56 9.99
CA SER A 83 9.78 -14.74 9.59
C SER A 83 9.35 -13.67 8.59
N GLY A 84 10.00 -12.51 8.65
CA GLY A 84 9.79 -11.42 7.72
C GLY A 84 11.00 -11.17 6.83
N LEU A 85 10.77 -10.52 5.70
CA LEU A 85 11.77 -9.97 4.80
C LEU A 85 11.67 -8.45 4.81
N GLY A 86 12.78 -7.78 5.09
CA GLY A 86 12.80 -6.31 5.21
C GLY A 86 13.89 -5.65 4.40
N THR A 87 13.64 -4.40 4.04
CA THR A 87 14.61 -3.50 3.45
C THR A 87 14.73 -2.23 4.29
N GLU A 88 15.96 -1.76 4.49
CA GLU A 88 16.24 -0.43 5.02
C GLU A 88 16.20 0.55 3.85
N LYS A 89 15.09 1.26 3.71
CA LYS A 89 14.89 2.24 2.65
C LYS A 89 14.22 3.47 3.23
N LYS A 90 14.94 4.58 3.18
CA LYS A 90 14.40 5.88 3.59
C LYS A 90 13.43 6.40 2.55
N ILE A 91 12.24 6.77 2.98
CA ILE A 91 11.16 7.26 2.12
C ILE A 91 10.61 8.55 2.71
N ASN A 92 10.70 9.64 1.95
CA ASN A 92 10.20 10.95 2.33
C ASN A 92 8.68 11.00 2.18
N LEU A 93 7.97 11.03 3.29
CA LEU A 93 6.51 11.08 3.35
C LEU A 93 5.92 12.47 3.03
N ASN A 94 6.73 13.53 2.94
CA ASN A 94 6.28 14.82 2.44
C ASN A 94 6.08 14.80 0.91
N GLU A 95 6.79 13.90 0.22
CA GLU A 95 6.71 13.75 -1.23
C GLU A 95 5.85 12.55 -1.65
N THR A 96 5.97 11.43 -0.92
CA THR A 96 5.29 10.17 -1.24
C THR A 96 4.65 9.57 0.02
N PRO A 97 3.54 10.16 0.52
CA PRO A 97 2.91 9.73 1.77
C PRO A 97 2.12 8.42 1.66
N PHE A 98 1.77 7.99 0.45
CA PHE A 98 0.90 6.84 0.25
C PHE A 98 1.70 5.57 -0.02
N ILE A 99 1.50 4.53 0.80
CA ILE A 99 1.93 3.17 0.44
C ILE A 99 0.85 2.51 -0.40
N ASN A 100 1.26 1.91 -1.52
CA ASN A 100 0.42 1.10 -2.40
C ASN A 100 0.87 -0.35 -2.30
N ILE A 101 -0.08 -1.26 -2.20
CA ILE A 101 0.18 -2.68 -1.97
C ILE A 101 -0.76 -3.48 -2.87
N THR A 102 -0.22 -4.37 -3.67
CA THR A 102 -1.00 -5.42 -4.35
C THR A 102 -0.67 -6.75 -3.69
N TRP A 103 -1.68 -7.43 -3.19
CA TRP A 103 -1.52 -8.71 -2.51
C TRP A 103 -2.68 -9.65 -2.75
N LYS A 104 -2.49 -10.91 -2.41
CA LYS A 104 -3.51 -11.94 -2.47
C LYS A 104 -3.34 -12.91 -1.28
N VAL A 105 -4.44 -13.33 -0.67
CA VAL A 105 -4.45 -14.41 0.31
C VAL A 105 -5.15 -15.62 -0.32
N GLU A 106 -4.41 -16.71 -0.50
CA GLU A 106 -4.91 -17.99 -1.01
C GLU A 106 -5.41 -18.88 0.13
N LYS A 107 -4.70 -18.88 1.26
CA LYS A 107 -5.07 -19.61 2.45
C LYS A 107 -5.01 -18.70 3.67
N ASP A 108 -6.16 -18.45 4.24
CA ASP A 108 -6.38 -17.52 5.34
C ASP A 108 -6.26 -18.17 6.73
N LEU A 109 -6.51 -17.36 7.76
CA LEU A 109 -6.46 -17.73 9.17
C LEU A 109 -7.82 -17.48 9.86
N SER A 110 -8.91 -17.88 9.22
CA SER A 110 -10.26 -17.73 9.78
C SER A 110 -10.39 -18.37 11.15
N GLY A 111 -11.14 -17.70 12.05
CA GLY A 111 -11.49 -18.22 13.38
C GLY A 111 -10.48 -17.89 14.48
N ILE A 112 -9.38 -17.20 14.21
CA ILE A 112 -8.45 -16.73 15.24
C ILE A 112 -8.87 -15.33 15.75
N ASN A 113 -8.46 -14.98 16.97
CA ASN A 113 -8.61 -13.63 17.50
C ASN A 113 -7.31 -12.84 17.30
N GLU A 114 -7.22 -12.10 16.19
CA GLU A 114 -6.04 -11.34 15.79
C GLU A 114 -5.63 -10.25 16.81
N LYS A 115 -6.54 -9.82 17.69
CA LYS A 115 -6.29 -8.84 18.76
C LYS A 115 -5.63 -9.44 20.01
N SER A 116 -5.52 -10.77 20.06
CA SER A 116 -4.89 -11.49 21.17
C SER A 116 -3.51 -12.03 20.83
N LYS A 117 -2.63 -12.20 21.83
CA LYS A 117 -1.29 -12.80 21.60
C LYS A 117 -1.35 -14.18 20.96
N LYS A 118 -2.39 -14.98 21.27
CA LYS A 118 -2.53 -16.35 20.77
C LYS A 118 -2.94 -16.39 19.29
N GLY A 119 -3.62 -15.36 18.81
CA GLY A 119 -4.11 -15.29 17.44
C GLY A 119 -3.52 -14.12 16.63
N HIS A 120 -2.42 -13.49 17.08
CA HIS A 120 -1.80 -12.38 16.37
C HIS A 120 -0.92 -12.88 15.22
N ASP A 121 -1.55 -13.55 14.28
CA ASP A 121 -0.97 -14.07 13.05
C ASP A 121 -1.75 -13.50 11.85
N TYR A 122 -1.04 -13.28 10.74
CA TYR A 122 -1.64 -12.74 9.53
C TYR A 122 -1.12 -13.50 8.31
N ALA A 123 -2.04 -13.85 7.41
CA ALA A 123 -1.68 -14.45 6.13
C ALA A 123 -0.81 -13.47 5.30
N ALA A 124 -1.11 -12.17 5.34
CA ALA A 124 -0.26 -11.15 4.77
C ALA A 124 -0.23 -9.89 5.63
N ARG A 125 0.96 -9.32 5.82
CA ARG A 125 1.16 -8.03 6.47
C ARG A 125 2.40 -7.30 6.00
N ILE A 126 2.37 -5.97 6.12
CA ILE A 126 3.47 -5.08 5.77
C ILE A 126 3.72 -4.12 6.93
N PHE A 127 4.95 -4.09 7.40
CA PHE A 127 5.42 -3.15 8.39
C PHE A 127 6.04 -1.94 7.73
N VAL A 128 5.62 -0.75 8.14
CA VAL A 128 6.31 0.51 7.83
C VAL A 128 6.91 1.04 9.13
N ILE A 129 8.21 1.23 9.14
CA ILE A 129 9.01 1.40 10.34
C ILE A 129 9.60 2.81 10.38
N LYS A 130 9.37 3.52 11.48
CA LYS A 130 10.06 4.76 11.84
C LYS A 130 10.97 4.52 13.05
N GLU A 131 12.24 4.84 12.90
CA GLU A 131 13.21 4.83 13.99
C GLU A 131 13.32 6.24 14.58
N LEU A 132 12.97 6.40 15.87
CA LEU A 132 13.11 7.66 16.61
C LEU A 132 14.44 7.72 17.37
N GLY A 133 15.20 6.63 17.34
CA GLY A 133 16.49 6.48 18.00
C GLY A 133 17.02 5.06 17.84
N LYS A 134 18.19 4.78 18.46
CA LYS A 134 18.91 3.51 18.27
C LYS A 134 18.37 2.34 19.09
N LEU A 135 17.51 2.60 20.09
CA LEU A 135 17.02 1.56 21.00
C LEU A 135 15.72 0.94 20.46
N PRO A 136 15.47 -0.36 20.67
CA PRO A 136 14.29 -1.05 20.11
C PRO A 136 12.94 -0.41 20.45
N TRP A 137 12.81 0.16 21.66
CA TRP A 137 11.56 0.84 22.09
C TRP A 137 11.39 2.24 21.50
N GLN A 138 12.40 2.78 20.81
CA GLN A 138 12.37 4.05 20.11
C GLN A 138 11.91 3.88 18.65
N LYS A 139 11.29 2.76 18.31
CA LYS A 139 10.65 2.55 17.01
C LYS A 139 9.15 2.81 17.11
N ARG A 140 8.56 3.19 15.99
CA ARG A 140 7.10 3.20 15.78
C ARG A 140 6.81 2.45 14.47
N ILE A 141 5.79 1.64 14.50
CA ILE A 141 5.50 0.72 13.40
C ILE A 141 4.01 0.80 13.06
N MET A 142 3.72 1.11 11.82
CA MET A 142 2.41 0.82 11.24
C MET A 142 2.47 -0.55 10.59
N ASN A 143 1.61 -1.45 11.04
CA ASN A 143 1.47 -2.80 10.52
C ASN A 143 0.17 -2.87 9.72
N TYR A 144 0.26 -2.85 8.41
CA TYR A 144 -0.88 -2.99 7.51
C TYR A 144 -1.14 -4.48 7.29
N VAL A 145 -2.37 -4.92 7.59
CA VAL A 145 -2.70 -6.34 7.59
C VAL A 145 -3.81 -6.67 6.58
N TYR A 146 -3.69 -7.86 6.00
CA TYR A 146 -4.77 -8.56 5.35
C TYR A 146 -5.41 -9.48 6.40
N SER A 147 -6.51 -9.04 6.96
CA SER A 147 -7.18 -9.76 8.05
C SER A 147 -8.00 -10.93 7.53
N SER A 148 -8.06 -12.01 8.28
CA SER A 148 -8.98 -13.12 8.05
C SER A 148 -10.28 -12.98 8.85
N ASN A 149 -10.35 -12.07 9.83
CA ASN A 149 -11.43 -12.03 10.81
C ASN A 149 -12.06 -10.66 11.01
N GLU A 150 -11.28 -9.57 10.87
CA GLU A 150 -11.71 -8.21 11.17
C GLU A 150 -12.05 -7.41 9.92
N PRO A 151 -12.94 -6.40 9.99
CA PRO A 151 -13.33 -5.59 8.83
C PRO A 151 -12.25 -4.56 8.46
N ILE A 152 -12.28 -4.10 7.20
CA ILE A 152 -11.43 -3.00 6.72
C ILE A 152 -11.63 -1.75 7.58
N GLY A 153 -10.50 -1.09 7.92
CA GLY A 153 -10.46 0.12 8.74
C GLY A 153 -10.38 -0.15 10.25
N ASP A 154 -10.59 -1.39 10.69
CA ASP A 154 -10.38 -1.74 12.09
C ASP A 154 -8.89 -1.68 12.45
N HIS A 155 -8.59 -1.34 13.71
CA HIS A 155 -7.21 -1.11 14.14
C HIS A 155 -7.06 -1.28 15.64
N TRP A 156 -5.87 -1.71 16.07
CA TRP A 156 -5.52 -1.90 17.49
C TRP A 156 -4.02 -1.85 17.73
N ARG A 157 -3.63 -1.65 18.96
CA ARG A 157 -2.22 -1.80 19.35
C ARG A 157 -1.87 -3.29 19.35
N SER A 158 -0.69 -3.60 18.83
CA SER A 158 -0.17 -4.96 18.87
C SER A 158 -0.17 -5.49 20.31
N PRO A 159 -0.68 -6.71 20.54
CA PRO A 159 -0.65 -7.33 21.87
C PRO A 159 0.75 -7.68 22.35
N PHE A 160 1.77 -7.61 21.48
CA PHE A 160 3.15 -7.90 21.81
C PHE A 160 3.97 -6.65 22.15
N THR A 161 3.61 -5.50 21.56
CA THR A 161 4.41 -4.28 21.76
C THR A 161 3.58 -3.01 21.57
N LYS A 162 3.80 -2.03 22.45
CA LYS A 162 3.17 -0.71 22.36
C LYS A 162 3.68 0.14 21.17
N GLN A 163 4.78 -0.27 20.55
CA GLN A 163 5.42 0.42 19.44
C GLN A 163 4.76 0.13 18.08
N SER A 164 3.89 -0.89 17.98
CA SER A 164 3.20 -1.27 16.75
C SER A 164 1.70 -1.07 16.85
N TYR A 165 1.13 -0.55 15.77
CA TYR A 165 -0.32 -0.49 15.52
C TYR A 165 -0.66 -1.35 14.31
N ASP A 166 -1.63 -2.24 14.47
CA ASP A 166 -2.19 -3.04 13.40
C ASP A 166 -3.38 -2.28 12.77
N TYR A 167 -3.43 -2.24 11.46
CA TYR A 167 -4.49 -1.58 10.70
C TYR A 167 -4.93 -2.47 9.53
N VAL A 168 -6.21 -2.80 9.48
CA VAL A 168 -6.78 -3.67 8.44
C VAL A 168 -6.98 -2.89 7.15
N LEU A 169 -6.18 -3.20 6.13
CA LEU A 169 -6.32 -2.67 4.77
C LEU A 169 -7.18 -3.56 3.87
N SER A 170 -7.22 -4.86 4.14
CA SER A 170 -7.98 -5.85 3.37
C SER A 170 -8.49 -6.95 4.28
N THR A 171 -9.56 -7.60 3.86
CA THR A 171 -10.11 -8.76 4.57
C THR A 171 -10.53 -9.86 3.61
N THR A 172 -10.30 -11.14 3.99
CA THR A 172 -10.75 -12.30 3.21
C THR A 172 -12.27 -12.45 3.15
N LYS A 173 -13.00 -11.69 3.99
CA LYS A 173 -14.47 -11.60 3.92
C LYS A 173 -14.95 -10.84 2.66
N GLU A 174 -14.15 -9.92 2.13
CA GLU A 174 -14.48 -9.13 0.94
C GLU A 174 -13.78 -9.64 -0.32
N ALA A 175 -12.55 -10.15 -0.17
CA ALA A 175 -11.79 -10.71 -1.29
C ALA A 175 -11.01 -11.94 -0.81
N ASN A 176 -11.30 -13.10 -1.38
CA ASN A 176 -10.62 -14.35 -1.06
C ASN A 176 -10.01 -14.94 -2.33
N ASN A 177 -8.71 -15.24 -2.28
CA ASN A 177 -7.94 -15.79 -3.39
C ASN A 177 -7.94 -14.90 -4.66
N GLU A 178 -8.11 -13.60 -4.49
CA GLU A 178 -8.06 -12.61 -5.56
C GLU A 178 -6.93 -11.60 -5.33
N TRP A 179 -6.33 -11.11 -6.41
CA TRP A 179 -5.40 -10.01 -6.36
C TRP A 179 -6.16 -8.71 -6.12
N ILE A 180 -5.82 -8.01 -5.05
CA ILE A 180 -6.38 -6.70 -4.74
C ILE A 180 -5.28 -5.68 -4.53
N SER A 181 -5.54 -4.45 -4.96
CA SER A 181 -4.66 -3.31 -4.75
C SER A 181 -5.30 -2.36 -3.76
N VAL A 182 -4.54 -1.96 -2.76
CA VAL A 182 -4.98 -1.07 -1.69
C VAL A 182 -3.95 0.03 -1.46
N ARG A 183 -4.39 1.11 -0.83
CA ARG A 183 -3.56 2.27 -0.54
C ARG A 183 -3.84 2.81 0.86
N ALA A 184 -2.79 3.30 1.54
CA ALA A 184 -2.91 3.98 2.82
C ALA A 184 -2.01 5.21 2.89
N ASN A 185 -2.50 6.30 3.51
CA ASN A 185 -1.66 7.44 3.86
C ASN A 185 -0.87 7.13 5.13
N VAL A 186 0.40 6.81 4.95
CA VAL A 186 1.30 6.43 6.04
C VAL A 186 1.56 7.59 7.00
N LYS A 187 1.73 8.81 6.47
CA LYS A 187 1.99 10.01 7.28
C LYS A 187 0.83 10.29 8.22
N ASP A 188 -0.40 10.27 7.70
CA ASP A 188 -1.61 10.47 8.51
C ASP A 188 -1.80 9.37 9.55
N HIS A 189 -1.46 8.12 9.21
CA HIS A 189 -1.57 7.00 10.15
C HIS A 189 -0.57 7.10 11.30
N PHE A 190 0.69 7.51 11.06
CA PHE A 190 1.62 7.79 12.15
C PHE A 190 1.12 8.91 13.06
N LYS A 191 0.58 10.00 12.50
CA LYS A 191 -0.01 11.08 13.28
C LYS A 191 -1.20 10.59 14.10
N LYS A 192 -2.13 9.88 13.47
CA LYS A 192 -3.40 9.45 14.10
C LYS A 192 -3.19 8.40 15.19
N TYR A 193 -2.34 7.39 14.95
CA TYR A 193 -2.25 6.22 15.82
C TYR A 193 -1.07 6.24 16.78
N HIS A 194 0.00 6.92 16.42
CA HIS A 194 1.18 7.08 17.27
C HIS A 194 1.35 8.47 17.88
N ASP A 195 0.52 9.44 17.44
CA ASP A 195 0.61 10.86 17.83
C ASP A 195 1.99 11.46 17.58
N ILE A 196 2.58 11.14 16.42
CA ILE A 196 3.87 11.69 15.98
C ILE A 196 3.79 12.20 14.55
N GLU A 197 4.48 13.32 14.30
CA GLU A 197 4.73 13.82 12.94
C GLU A 197 5.95 13.10 12.38
N VAL A 198 5.79 12.47 11.20
CA VAL A 198 6.83 11.71 10.52
C VAL A 198 7.03 12.26 9.12
N GLU A 199 8.23 12.77 8.85
CA GLU A 199 8.62 13.25 7.52
C GLU A 199 9.25 12.14 6.66
N GLU A 200 9.87 11.16 7.31
CA GLU A 200 10.57 10.05 6.66
C GLU A 200 10.38 8.76 7.43
N VAL A 201 10.16 7.64 6.74
CA VAL A 201 10.25 6.30 7.30
C VAL A 201 11.60 5.66 6.95
N ASP A 202 12.04 4.70 7.76
CA ASP A 202 13.40 4.16 7.69
C ASP A 202 13.47 2.76 7.09
N GLY A 203 12.33 2.05 7.03
CA GLY A 203 12.28 0.72 6.44
C GLY A 203 10.88 0.17 6.26
N VAL A 204 10.81 -0.85 5.42
CA VAL A 204 9.58 -1.60 5.14
C VAL A 204 9.90 -3.10 5.20
N ALA A 205 8.97 -3.87 5.78
CA ALA A 205 9.10 -5.33 5.81
C ALA A 205 7.77 -6.00 5.48
N ILE A 206 7.83 -7.17 4.89
CA ILE A 206 6.68 -8.05 4.63
C ILE A 206 6.78 -9.27 5.54
N MET A 207 5.65 -9.84 5.93
CA MET A 207 5.62 -11.05 6.73
C MET A 207 4.32 -11.83 6.52
N THR A 208 4.44 -13.14 6.48
CA THR A 208 3.38 -14.13 6.61
C THR A 208 3.72 -15.02 7.77
N ASP A 209 2.87 -15.09 8.77
CA ASP A 209 3.14 -15.80 10.01
C ASP A 209 1.94 -16.57 10.55
N THR A 210 2.24 -17.67 11.23
CA THR A 210 1.27 -18.61 11.80
C THR A 210 1.81 -19.25 13.07
N ASP A 211 2.80 -18.63 13.70
CA ASP A 211 3.49 -19.28 14.82
C ASP A 211 2.71 -19.22 16.14
N ASN A 212 1.76 -18.30 16.27
CA ASN A 212 0.87 -18.21 17.42
C ASN A 212 -0.31 -19.19 17.30
N SER A 213 -1.02 -19.16 16.18
CA SER A 213 -2.19 -20.01 15.90
C SER A 213 -1.84 -21.47 15.56
N LYS A 214 -0.60 -21.73 15.08
CA LYS A 214 -0.14 -23.03 14.55
C LYS A 214 -0.87 -23.45 13.27
N LEU A 215 -1.51 -22.52 12.59
CA LEU A 215 -2.22 -22.76 11.34
C LEU A 215 -1.25 -22.73 10.13
N HIS A 216 -1.81 -22.78 8.96
CA HIS A 216 -1.11 -22.71 7.68
C HIS A 216 -1.70 -21.59 6.84
N ALA A 217 -0.87 -20.67 6.39
CA ALA A 217 -1.26 -19.54 5.55
C ALA A 217 -0.45 -19.51 4.25
N ILE A 218 -1.09 -19.04 3.17
CA ILE A 218 -0.46 -18.80 1.88
C ILE A 218 -0.90 -17.43 1.38
N ALA A 219 0.07 -16.57 1.08
CA ALA A 219 -0.17 -15.24 0.53
C ALA A 219 0.82 -14.87 -0.56
N TYR A 220 0.50 -13.82 -1.29
CA TYR A 220 1.30 -13.29 -2.39
C TYR A 220 1.40 -11.78 -2.28
N TYR A 221 2.56 -11.23 -2.58
CA TYR A 221 2.87 -9.80 -2.55
C TYR A 221 3.38 -9.35 -3.91
N GLN A 222 2.86 -8.22 -4.41
CA GLN A 222 3.23 -7.63 -5.69
C GLN A 222 3.10 -6.10 -5.60
N ASN A 223 3.82 -5.36 -6.42
CA ASN A 223 3.66 -3.91 -6.59
C ASN A 223 3.58 -3.13 -5.28
N ILE A 224 4.61 -3.25 -4.43
CA ILE A 224 4.71 -2.48 -3.19
C ILE A 224 5.57 -1.24 -3.46
N PHE A 225 4.95 -0.06 -3.42
CA PHE A 225 5.60 1.21 -3.69
C PHE A 225 4.97 2.36 -2.92
N PHE A 226 5.69 3.45 -2.78
CA PHE A 226 5.16 4.71 -2.25
C PHE A 226 4.89 5.68 -3.38
N SER A 227 3.83 6.49 -3.26
CA SER A 227 3.43 7.49 -4.26
C SER A 227 3.02 8.82 -3.64
N SER A 228 3.03 9.86 -4.49
CA SER A 228 2.57 11.21 -4.12
C SER A 228 1.04 11.32 -4.06
N GLU A 229 0.32 10.45 -4.73
CA GLU A 229 -1.14 10.41 -4.85
C GLU A 229 -1.65 8.97 -4.97
#